data_65b21b439c6e32282bd8dd0539ee1c9b
#
_entry.id   65b21b439c6e32282bd8dd0539ee1c9b
#
_cell.length_a   1.000
_cell.length_b   1.000
_cell.length_c   1.000
_cell.angle_alpha   90.00
_cell.angle_beta   90.00
_cell.angle_gamma   90.00
#
_symmetry.space_group_name_H-M   'P 1'
#
loop_
_entity.id
_entity.type
_entity.pdbx_description
1 polymer ?
#
loop_
_entity_poly.entity_id
_entity_poly.type
_entity_poly.pdbx_seq_one_letter_code
_entity_poly.pdbx_strand_id
1 'polypeptide(L)'
;MQPKTNDVPIIHIEIKKIKILNPRTRNKGVHDEIKESIKKRGLSKPISVRAIHENDFNYALICGQGRIEALVALGETTIPAIIRDVSEEDAYVMSLVENIARRRPRSNELLQIIKDMKIRGLSDSEISEITGYSSNWVNSINMLLDKGEHKLLSAVERGNLPLYLAVEFARCETEEAQNLLTDAYDKKIIKSRDIIKIKHILNQ
;
A
#
# COMPACT_ATOMS: atom_id res chain seq x y z
N MET A 1 -8.78 26.97 -8.04
CA MET A 1 -10.14 27.01 -7.46
C MET A 1 -10.63 25.57 -7.47
N GLN A 2 -10.53 24.84 -6.35
CA GLN A 2 -10.98 23.44 -6.27
C GLN A 2 -12.51 23.42 -6.26
N PRO A 3 -13.18 22.55 -7.04
CA PRO A 3 -14.64 22.45 -6.97
C PRO A 3 -15.06 21.91 -5.60
N LYS A 4 -16.02 22.60 -5.00
CA LYS A 4 -16.62 22.19 -3.73
C LYS A 4 -17.17 20.76 -3.86
N THR A 5 -16.82 19.91 -2.90
CA THR A 5 -17.04 18.44 -2.84
C THR A 5 -18.52 18.00 -2.75
N ASN A 6 -19.50 18.87 -3.01
CA ASN A 6 -20.91 18.60 -2.66
C ASN A 6 -21.85 18.25 -3.83
N ASP A 7 -21.39 18.16 -5.08
CA ASP A 7 -22.32 17.98 -6.24
C ASP A 7 -22.02 16.78 -7.15
N VAL A 8 -21.21 15.82 -6.69
CA VAL A 8 -20.98 14.62 -7.52
C VAL A 8 -22.11 13.63 -7.29
N PRO A 9 -22.89 13.26 -8.33
CA PRO A 9 -24.02 12.38 -8.17
C PRO A 9 -23.60 11.00 -7.68
N ILE A 10 -24.34 10.47 -6.72
CA ILE A 10 -24.21 9.09 -6.26
C ILE A 10 -25.12 8.23 -7.12
N ILE A 11 -24.56 7.24 -7.79
CA ILE A 11 -25.30 6.28 -8.62
C ILE A 11 -25.12 4.87 -8.07
N HIS A 12 -26.11 4.00 -8.32
CA HIS A 12 -25.98 2.58 -8.00
C HIS A 12 -25.41 1.84 -9.20
N ILE A 13 -24.32 1.12 -9.00
CA ILE A 13 -23.64 0.34 -10.04
C ILE A 13 -23.59 -1.13 -9.67
N GLU A 14 -23.58 -2.01 -10.67
CA GLU A 14 -23.46 -3.46 -10.45
C GLU A 14 -22.07 -3.81 -9.95
N ILE A 15 -21.98 -4.54 -8.84
CA ILE A 15 -20.71 -4.92 -8.21
C ILE A 15 -19.84 -5.75 -9.17
N LYS A 16 -20.45 -6.64 -9.95
CA LYS A 16 -19.74 -7.49 -10.94
C LYS A 16 -19.05 -6.70 -12.06
N LYS A 17 -19.49 -5.45 -12.31
CA LYS A 17 -18.91 -4.54 -13.31
C LYS A 17 -17.75 -3.71 -12.80
N ILE A 18 -17.29 -3.97 -11.57
CA ILE A 18 -16.21 -3.22 -10.92
C ILE A 18 -14.93 -4.06 -10.93
N LYS A 19 -13.87 -3.57 -11.59
CA LYS A 19 -12.53 -4.12 -11.56
C LYS A 19 -11.79 -3.61 -10.32
N ILE A 20 -11.26 -4.52 -9.50
CA ILE A 20 -10.41 -4.17 -8.37
C ILE A 20 -8.95 -4.22 -8.86
N LEU A 21 -8.33 -3.05 -9.04
CA LEU A 21 -6.98 -2.93 -9.59
C LEU A 21 -5.89 -3.37 -8.61
N ASN A 22 -6.11 -3.17 -7.31
CA ASN A 22 -5.15 -3.50 -6.25
C ASN A 22 -5.85 -4.29 -5.14
N PRO A 23 -6.08 -5.60 -5.34
CA PRO A 23 -6.78 -6.44 -4.37
C PRO A 23 -5.94 -6.61 -3.10
N ARG A 24 -6.61 -6.54 -1.95
CA ARG A 24 -5.96 -6.63 -0.63
C ARG A 24 -6.56 -7.75 0.17
N THR A 25 -5.70 -8.51 0.83
CA THR A 25 -6.13 -9.47 1.84
C THR A 25 -6.44 -8.76 3.15
N ARG A 26 -7.64 -8.96 3.71
CA ARG A 26 -8.06 -8.38 4.98
C ARG A 26 -8.04 -9.40 6.10
N ASN A 27 -7.82 -8.92 7.33
CA ASN A 27 -8.08 -9.72 8.51
C ASN A 27 -9.60 -9.97 8.62
N LYS A 28 -9.99 -11.22 8.89
CA LYS A 28 -11.38 -11.68 9.00
C LYS A 28 -12.18 -10.84 10.00
N GLY A 29 -11.61 -10.50 11.17
CA GLY A 29 -12.29 -9.69 12.18
C GLY A 29 -12.69 -8.31 11.68
N VAL A 30 -11.80 -7.60 10.96
CA VAL A 30 -12.11 -6.28 10.37
C VAL A 30 -13.19 -6.38 9.29
N HIS A 31 -13.21 -7.48 8.53
CA HIS A 31 -14.26 -7.73 7.53
C HIS A 31 -15.61 -7.92 8.21
N ASP A 32 -15.68 -8.71 9.26
CA ASP A 32 -16.92 -8.98 10.02
C ASP A 32 -17.46 -7.71 10.69
N GLU A 33 -16.60 -6.83 11.23
CA GLU A 33 -17.00 -5.53 11.79
C GLU A 33 -17.66 -4.62 10.73
N ILE A 34 -17.07 -4.54 9.52
CA ILE A 34 -17.64 -3.73 8.42
C ILE A 34 -19.00 -4.29 8.01
N LYS A 35 -19.11 -5.61 7.85
CA LYS A 35 -20.35 -6.30 7.50
C LYS A 35 -21.46 -6.06 8.51
N GLU A 36 -21.17 -6.22 9.80
CA GLU A 36 -22.13 -5.96 10.88
C GLU A 36 -22.55 -4.48 10.95
N SER A 37 -21.62 -3.56 10.73
CA SER A 37 -21.93 -2.13 10.66
C SER A 37 -22.88 -1.80 9.51
N ILE A 38 -22.62 -2.35 8.32
CA ILE A 38 -23.46 -2.14 7.13
C ILE A 38 -24.85 -2.77 7.36
N LYS A 39 -24.92 -3.97 7.94
CA LYS A 39 -26.17 -4.65 8.25
C LYS A 39 -27.06 -3.82 9.22
N LYS A 40 -26.46 -3.17 10.21
CA LYS A 40 -27.18 -2.40 11.23
C LYS A 40 -27.57 -0.99 10.81
N ARG A 41 -26.73 -0.31 10.02
CA ARG A 41 -26.85 1.14 9.75
C ARG A 41 -26.96 1.47 8.26
N GLY A 42 -26.91 0.47 7.39
CA GLY A 42 -26.75 0.68 5.95
C GLY A 42 -25.34 1.14 5.56
N LEU A 43 -25.13 1.34 4.29
CA LEU A 43 -23.87 1.85 3.76
C LEU A 43 -23.82 3.37 3.90
N SER A 44 -23.01 3.88 4.82
CA SER A 44 -22.93 5.32 5.16
C SER A 44 -22.16 6.16 4.14
N LYS A 45 -21.26 5.55 3.35
CA LYS A 45 -20.44 6.25 2.35
C LYS A 45 -20.38 5.47 1.05
N PRO A 46 -20.60 6.11 -0.12
CA PRO A 46 -20.44 5.46 -1.41
C PRO A 46 -18.97 5.06 -1.64
N ILE A 47 -18.76 4.13 -2.56
CA ILE A 47 -17.41 3.84 -3.08
C ILE A 47 -16.99 4.90 -4.09
N SER A 48 -15.70 4.99 -4.41
CA SER A 48 -15.20 5.82 -5.50
C SER A 48 -14.63 4.94 -6.61
N VAL A 49 -15.05 5.20 -7.84
CA VAL A 49 -14.64 4.47 -9.03
C VAL A 49 -14.30 5.45 -10.15
N ARG A 50 -13.51 5.02 -11.13
CA ARG A 50 -13.40 5.68 -12.44
C ARG A 50 -14.10 4.84 -13.50
N ALA A 51 -14.62 5.48 -14.54
CA ALA A 51 -15.14 4.77 -15.70
C ALA A 51 -13.99 4.12 -16.48
N ILE A 52 -14.19 2.89 -16.93
CA ILE A 52 -13.30 2.18 -17.85
C ILE A 52 -14.15 1.46 -18.90
N HIS A 53 -13.52 1.07 -20.00
CA HIS A 53 -14.17 0.28 -21.04
C HIS A 53 -13.31 -0.95 -21.33
N GLU A 54 -13.35 -1.92 -20.42
CA GLU A 54 -12.57 -3.15 -20.53
C GLU A 54 -13.48 -4.36 -20.45
N ASN A 55 -13.63 -5.08 -21.56
CA ASN A 55 -14.37 -6.36 -21.64
C ASN A 55 -15.64 -6.40 -20.76
N ASP A 56 -15.54 -7.10 -19.61
CA ASP A 56 -16.67 -7.29 -18.69
C ASP A 56 -16.83 -6.18 -17.64
N PHE A 57 -15.87 -5.24 -17.54
CA PHE A 57 -15.81 -4.20 -16.53
C PHE A 57 -16.11 -2.81 -17.11
N ASN A 58 -16.97 -2.06 -16.41
CA ASN A 58 -17.30 -0.68 -16.75
C ASN A 58 -16.61 0.32 -15.80
N TYR A 59 -16.14 -0.16 -14.67
CA TYR A 59 -15.58 0.68 -13.61
C TYR A 59 -14.31 0.07 -13.02
N ALA A 60 -13.33 0.92 -12.69
CA ALA A 60 -12.17 0.55 -11.88
C ALA A 60 -12.31 1.15 -10.48
N LEU A 61 -12.13 0.33 -9.46
CA LEU A 61 -12.23 0.76 -8.07
C LEU A 61 -11.05 1.66 -7.68
N ILE A 62 -11.35 2.84 -7.17
CA ILE A 62 -10.37 3.75 -6.54
C ILE A 62 -10.31 3.44 -5.05
N CYS A 63 -11.46 3.48 -4.35
CA CYS A 63 -11.51 3.13 -2.94
C CYS A 63 -12.84 2.51 -2.52
N GLY A 64 -12.78 1.62 -1.51
CA GLY A 64 -13.98 1.01 -0.94
C GLY A 64 -14.07 -0.51 -1.07
N GLN A 65 -12.97 -1.24 -1.35
CA GLN A 65 -12.96 -2.69 -1.49
C GLN A 65 -13.70 -3.42 -0.34
N GLY A 66 -13.45 -3.02 0.93
CA GLY A 66 -14.13 -3.68 2.06
C GLY A 66 -15.64 -3.48 2.11
N ARG A 67 -16.15 -2.39 1.50
CA ARG A 67 -17.60 -2.16 1.36
C ARG A 67 -18.18 -3.07 0.29
N ILE A 68 -17.47 -3.27 -0.82
CA ILE A 68 -17.83 -4.24 -1.87
C ILE A 68 -17.88 -5.64 -1.28
N GLU A 69 -16.81 -6.09 -0.61
CA GLU A 69 -16.72 -7.42 0.00
C GLU A 69 -17.84 -7.67 1.02
N ALA A 70 -18.13 -6.67 1.86
CA ALA A 70 -19.19 -6.78 2.85
C ALA A 70 -20.58 -6.85 2.22
N LEU A 71 -20.88 -6.06 1.17
CA LEU A 71 -22.16 -6.10 0.47
C LEU A 71 -22.34 -7.42 -0.30
N VAL A 72 -21.30 -7.93 -0.96
CA VAL A 72 -21.32 -9.26 -1.59
C VAL A 72 -21.63 -10.35 -0.55
N ALA A 73 -21.00 -10.28 0.63
CA ALA A 73 -21.26 -11.22 1.73
C ALA A 73 -22.68 -11.07 2.34
N LEU A 74 -23.36 -9.95 2.10
CA LEU A 74 -24.76 -9.72 2.47
C LEU A 74 -25.74 -10.07 1.34
N GLY A 75 -25.25 -10.53 0.17
CA GLY A 75 -26.09 -10.90 -0.97
C GLY A 75 -26.51 -9.74 -1.88
N GLU A 76 -25.92 -8.57 -1.70
CA GLU A 76 -26.21 -7.40 -2.53
C GLU A 76 -25.51 -7.49 -3.89
N THR A 77 -26.18 -7.02 -4.94
CA THR A 77 -25.67 -7.03 -6.32
C THR A 77 -25.24 -5.66 -6.82
N THR A 78 -25.67 -4.60 -6.13
CA THR A 78 -25.37 -3.21 -6.48
C THR A 78 -24.75 -2.46 -5.29
N ILE A 79 -24.07 -1.37 -5.60
CA ILE A 79 -23.42 -0.53 -4.59
C ILE A 79 -23.52 0.94 -4.98
N PRO A 80 -23.81 1.88 -4.04
CA PRO A 80 -23.74 3.30 -4.32
C PRO A 80 -22.28 3.73 -4.55
N ALA A 81 -22.05 4.44 -5.63
CA ALA A 81 -20.74 4.85 -6.11
C ALA A 81 -20.73 6.31 -6.58
N ILE A 82 -19.57 6.94 -6.45
CA ILE A 82 -19.21 8.20 -7.06
C ILE A 82 -18.24 7.90 -8.21
N ILE A 83 -18.59 8.32 -9.42
CA ILE A 83 -17.68 8.24 -10.56
C ILE A 83 -16.74 9.44 -10.51
N ARG A 84 -15.44 9.19 -10.55
CA ARG A 84 -14.39 10.20 -10.66
C ARG A 84 -13.89 10.27 -12.09
N ASP A 85 -13.91 11.48 -12.64
CA ASP A 85 -13.28 11.75 -13.94
C ASP A 85 -11.80 12.06 -13.70
N VAL A 86 -11.00 11.01 -13.69
CA VAL A 86 -9.56 11.07 -13.42
C VAL A 86 -8.82 10.08 -14.31
N SER A 87 -7.54 10.34 -14.57
CA SER A 87 -6.67 9.43 -15.28
C SER A 87 -6.49 8.10 -14.53
N GLU A 88 -5.91 7.10 -15.18
CA GLU A 88 -5.60 5.83 -14.51
C GLU A 88 -4.52 6.03 -13.44
N GLU A 89 -3.53 6.86 -13.74
CA GLU A 89 -2.44 7.22 -12.85
C GLU A 89 -2.97 7.91 -11.59
N ASP A 90 -3.84 8.92 -11.77
CA ASP A 90 -4.45 9.63 -10.64
C ASP A 90 -5.34 8.72 -9.79
N ALA A 91 -6.14 7.88 -10.43
CA ALA A 91 -6.99 6.91 -9.73
C ALA A 91 -6.15 5.93 -8.88
N TYR A 92 -5.02 5.48 -9.42
CA TYR A 92 -4.08 4.63 -8.69
C TYR A 92 -3.48 5.36 -7.49
N VAL A 93 -2.99 6.59 -7.69
CA VAL A 93 -2.44 7.45 -6.62
C VAL A 93 -3.49 7.68 -5.53
N MET A 94 -4.72 8.04 -5.90
CA MET A 94 -5.82 8.22 -4.95
C MET A 94 -6.10 6.96 -4.13
N SER A 95 -6.04 5.78 -4.75
CA SER A 95 -6.20 4.49 -4.06
C SER A 95 -5.08 4.25 -3.03
N LEU A 96 -3.85 4.62 -3.35
CA LEU A 96 -2.71 4.49 -2.44
C LEU A 96 -2.80 5.47 -1.27
N VAL A 97 -3.09 6.75 -1.54
CA VAL A 97 -3.27 7.78 -0.50
C VAL A 97 -4.35 7.38 0.50
N GLU A 98 -5.51 6.92 0.01
CA GLU A 98 -6.59 6.47 0.89
C GLU A 98 -6.14 5.31 1.79
N ASN A 99 -5.35 4.40 1.25
CA ASN A 99 -4.82 3.26 1.99
C ASN A 99 -3.84 3.67 3.10
N ILE A 100 -2.90 4.55 2.77
CA ILE A 100 -1.90 5.06 3.72
C ILE A 100 -2.58 5.86 4.83
N ALA A 101 -3.57 6.69 4.48
CA ALA A 101 -4.28 7.54 5.43
C ALA A 101 -5.09 6.75 6.47
N ARG A 102 -5.54 5.55 6.15
CA ARG A 102 -6.34 4.73 7.08
C ARG A 102 -5.53 4.06 8.18
N ARG A 103 -4.33 3.62 7.85
CA ARG A 103 -3.41 2.95 8.79
C ARG A 103 -1.98 3.10 8.31
N ARG A 104 -1.03 3.09 9.22
CA ARG A 104 0.39 2.95 8.84
C ARG A 104 0.58 1.59 8.14
N PRO A 105 1.07 1.57 6.89
CA PRO A 105 1.33 0.32 6.19
C PRO A 105 2.39 -0.52 6.92
N ARG A 106 2.32 -1.83 6.78
CA ARG A 106 3.40 -2.71 7.23
C ARG A 106 4.64 -2.50 6.37
N SER A 107 5.79 -2.95 6.86
CA SER A 107 7.08 -2.81 6.15
C SER A 107 7.04 -3.30 4.71
N ASN A 108 6.50 -4.49 4.48
CA ASN A 108 6.35 -5.08 3.15
C ASN A 108 5.36 -4.32 2.25
N GLU A 109 4.25 -3.85 2.82
CA GLU A 109 3.25 -3.04 2.11
C GLU A 109 3.86 -1.70 1.67
N LEU A 110 4.61 -1.03 2.57
CA LEU A 110 5.26 0.25 2.27
C LEU A 110 6.34 0.09 1.19
N LEU A 111 7.17 -0.96 1.31
CA LEU A 111 8.19 -1.27 0.31
C LEU A 111 7.56 -1.44 -1.08
N GLN A 112 6.47 -2.21 -1.17
CA GLN A 112 5.77 -2.45 -2.44
C GLN A 112 5.13 -1.16 -3.00
N ILE A 113 4.50 -0.35 -2.14
CA ILE A 113 3.89 0.93 -2.54
C ILE A 113 4.94 1.85 -3.18
N ILE A 114 6.10 2.02 -2.53
CA ILE A 114 7.16 2.89 -3.04
C ILE A 114 7.77 2.32 -4.32
N LYS A 115 7.98 0.99 -4.39
CA LYS A 115 8.44 0.30 -5.60
C LYS A 115 7.51 0.54 -6.79
N ASP A 116 6.21 0.39 -6.60
CA ASP A 116 5.21 0.59 -7.66
C ASP A 116 5.17 2.04 -8.14
N MET A 117 5.26 3.01 -7.22
CA MET A 117 5.34 4.42 -7.57
C MET A 117 6.61 4.74 -8.36
N LYS A 118 7.75 4.19 -7.96
CA LYS A 118 9.02 4.36 -8.67
C LYS A 118 8.98 3.77 -10.08
N ILE A 119 8.41 2.56 -10.25
CA ILE A 119 8.22 1.92 -11.56
C ILE A 119 7.36 2.78 -12.50
N ARG A 120 6.39 3.53 -11.95
CA ARG A 120 5.54 4.46 -12.69
C ARG A 120 6.22 5.81 -12.99
N GLY A 121 7.48 5.98 -12.60
CA GLY A 121 8.30 7.15 -12.90
C GLY A 121 8.13 8.34 -11.96
N LEU A 122 7.47 8.15 -10.79
CA LEU A 122 7.36 9.23 -9.81
C LEU A 122 8.72 9.51 -9.15
N SER A 123 9.02 10.78 -8.96
CA SER A 123 10.20 11.24 -8.24
C SER A 123 10.04 11.03 -6.71
N ASP A 124 11.16 11.03 -5.99
CA ASP A 124 11.16 10.91 -4.53
C ASP A 124 10.35 12.03 -3.85
N SER A 125 10.32 13.23 -4.44
CA SER A 125 9.53 14.36 -3.96
C SER A 125 8.03 14.12 -4.10
N GLU A 126 7.59 13.65 -5.27
CA GLU A 126 6.18 13.30 -5.51
C GLU A 126 5.73 12.14 -4.61
N ILE A 127 6.57 11.10 -4.47
CA ILE A 127 6.29 9.98 -3.56
C ILE A 127 6.19 10.48 -2.11
N SER A 128 7.06 11.39 -1.69
CA SER A 128 7.04 12.02 -0.36
C SER A 128 5.74 12.79 -0.12
N GLU A 129 5.30 13.59 -1.07
CA GLU A 129 4.07 14.37 -1.00
C GLU A 129 2.83 13.46 -0.93
N ILE A 130 2.78 12.43 -1.77
CA ILE A 130 1.68 11.48 -1.84
C ILE A 130 1.56 10.63 -0.57
N THR A 131 2.71 10.14 -0.07
CA THR A 131 2.73 9.17 1.04
C THR A 131 2.77 9.82 2.42
N GLY A 132 3.18 11.10 2.49
CA GLY A 132 3.42 11.82 3.75
C GLY A 132 4.69 11.39 4.49
N TYR A 133 5.52 10.52 3.90
CA TYR A 133 6.85 10.20 4.42
C TYR A 133 7.86 11.26 3.96
N SER A 134 8.91 11.49 4.74
CA SER A 134 9.97 12.44 4.35
C SER A 134 10.71 11.97 3.08
N SER A 135 11.14 12.90 2.24
CA SER A 135 11.92 12.60 1.03
C SER A 135 13.19 11.80 1.34
N ASN A 136 13.85 12.07 2.47
CA ASN A 136 15.01 11.30 2.93
C ASN A 136 14.66 9.83 3.21
N TRP A 137 13.47 9.57 3.76
CA TRP A 137 13.01 8.20 4.00
C TRP A 137 12.66 7.49 2.71
N VAL A 138 11.97 8.16 1.79
CA VAL A 138 11.67 7.64 0.44
C VAL A 138 12.96 7.31 -0.31
N ASN A 139 13.94 8.21 -0.31
CA ASN A 139 15.26 8.00 -0.91
C ASN A 139 15.99 6.78 -0.30
N SER A 140 15.91 6.63 1.03
CA SER A 140 16.51 5.46 1.71
C SER A 140 15.86 4.14 1.30
N ILE A 141 14.55 4.13 1.07
CA ILE A 141 13.84 2.94 0.57
C ILE A 141 14.20 2.68 -0.90
N ASN A 142 14.32 3.72 -1.73
CA ASN A 142 14.76 3.58 -3.11
C ASN A 142 16.20 3.02 -3.19
N MET A 143 17.10 3.50 -2.33
CA MET A 143 18.44 2.93 -2.20
C MET A 143 18.39 1.43 -1.81
N LEU A 144 17.52 1.04 -0.88
CA LEU A 144 17.31 -0.37 -0.54
C LEU A 144 16.81 -1.18 -1.74
N LEU A 145 15.90 -0.63 -2.55
CA LEU A 145 15.40 -1.29 -3.75
C LEU A 145 16.48 -1.45 -4.83
N ASP A 146 17.41 -0.49 -4.92
CA ASP A 146 18.46 -0.47 -5.93
C ASP A 146 19.70 -1.31 -5.54
N LYS A 147 20.06 -1.32 -4.25
CA LYS A 147 21.30 -1.91 -3.71
C LYS A 147 21.08 -3.07 -2.74
N GLY A 148 19.83 -3.32 -2.35
CA GLY A 148 19.52 -4.41 -1.42
C GLY A 148 19.62 -5.77 -2.10
N GLU A 149 20.36 -6.67 -1.48
CA GLU A 149 20.47 -8.04 -1.96
C GLU A 149 19.13 -8.78 -1.92
N HIS A 150 18.94 -9.73 -2.82
CA HIS A 150 17.69 -10.46 -2.96
C HIS A 150 17.20 -11.07 -1.63
N LYS A 151 18.13 -11.59 -0.83
CA LYS A 151 17.82 -12.18 0.48
C LYS A 151 17.28 -11.14 1.46
N LEU A 152 17.87 -9.94 1.46
CA LEU A 152 17.47 -8.81 2.29
C LEU A 152 16.06 -8.32 1.92
N LEU A 153 15.80 -8.10 0.64
CA LEU A 153 14.49 -7.69 0.14
C LEU A 153 13.42 -8.74 0.44
N SER A 154 13.73 -10.02 0.21
CA SER A 154 12.84 -11.14 0.51
C SER A 154 12.50 -11.26 2.01
N ALA A 155 13.43 -10.92 2.91
CA ALA A 155 13.15 -10.89 4.35
C ALA A 155 12.16 -9.78 4.73
N VAL A 156 12.22 -8.61 4.08
CA VAL A 156 11.23 -7.53 4.27
C VAL A 156 9.87 -7.92 3.71
N GLU A 157 9.83 -8.48 2.51
CA GLU A 157 8.60 -8.90 1.83
C GLU A 157 7.84 -9.95 2.64
N ARG A 158 8.55 -10.90 3.24
CA ARG A 158 7.98 -11.91 4.15
C ARG A 158 7.60 -11.35 5.53
N GLY A 159 7.97 -10.11 5.85
CA GLY A 159 7.72 -9.48 7.14
C GLY A 159 8.63 -9.94 8.28
N ASN A 160 9.71 -10.67 7.98
CA ASN A 160 10.70 -11.15 8.95
C ASN A 160 11.68 -10.07 9.38
N LEU A 161 11.94 -9.07 8.52
CA LEU A 161 12.85 -7.96 8.77
C LEU A 161 12.10 -6.62 8.68
N PRO A 162 12.18 -5.78 9.73
CA PRO A 162 11.64 -4.42 9.67
C PRO A 162 12.33 -3.58 8.60
N LEU A 163 11.56 -2.76 7.87
CA LEU A 163 12.05 -1.97 6.74
C LEU A 163 13.21 -1.04 7.11
N TYR A 164 13.17 -0.40 8.29
CA TYR A 164 14.25 0.49 8.74
C TYR A 164 15.58 -0.25 8.95
N LEU A 165 15.54 -1.52 9.37
CA LEU A 165 16.74 -2.36 9.49
C LEU A 165 17.28 -2.77 8.13
N ALA A 166 16.40 -3.13 7.20
CA ALA A 166 16.78 -3.45 5.84
C ALA A 166 17.47 -2.28 5.16
N VAL A 167 16.98 -1.05 5.35
CA VAL A 167 17.63 0.17 4.87
C VAL A 167 19.03 0.32 5.47
N GLU A 168 19.22 0.04 6.76
CA GLU A 168 20.55 0.11 7.37
C GLU A 168 21.49 -0.99 6.86
N PHE A 169 21.00 -2.21 6.62
CA PHE A 169 21.79 -3.31 6.06
C PHE A 169 22.19 -3.04 4.61
N ALA A 170 21.30 -2.47 3.80
CA ALA A 170 21.58 -2.11 2.40
C ALA A 170 22.66 -1.01 2.26
N ARG A 171 23.04 -0.34 3.34
CA ARG A 171 24.16 0.61 3.36
C ARG A 171 25.52 -0.08 3.44
N CYS A 172 25.58 -1.39 3.76
CA CYS A 172 26.80 -2.15 3.66
C CYS A 172 27.19 -2.34 2.20
N GLU A 173 28.46 -2.17 1.89
CA GLU A 173 28.96 -2.13 0.52
C GLU A 173 29.01 -3.52 -0.14
N THR A 174 29.09 -4.58 0.65
CA THR A 174 29.25 -5.95 0.13
C THR A 174 28.01 -6.81 0.36
N GLU A 175 27.74 -7.70 -0.60
CA GLU A 175 26.68 -8.70 -0.52
C GLU A 175 26.85 -9.60 0.71
N GLU A 176 28.08 -10.02 1.00
CA GLU A 176 28.41 -10.88 2.13
C GLU A 176 28.00 -10.23 3.45
N ALA A 177 28.29 -8.93 3.63
CA ALA A 177 27.92 -8.18 4.84
C ALA A 177 26.41 -8.06 4.98
N GLN A 178 25.69 -7.76 3.91
CA GLN A 178 24.22 -7.68 3.92
C GLN A 178 23.59 -9.04 4.27
N ASN A 179 24.07 -10.11 3.67
CA ASN A 179 23.61 -11.47 3.90
C ASN A 179 23.92 -11.94 5.35
N LEU A 180 25.13 -11.65 5.84
CA LEU A 180 25.54 -11.98 7.21
C LEU A 180 24.65 -11.30 8.25
N LEU A 181 24.36 -10.01 8.08
CA LEU A 181 23.49 -9.26 8.97
C LEU A 181 22.05 -9.78 8.94
N THR A 182 21.56 -10.11 7.74
CA THR A 182 20.21 -10.67 7.57
C THR A 182 20.09 -12.02 8.27
N ASP A 183 21.08 -12.91 8.12
CA ASP A 183 21.11 -14.21 8.81
C ASP A 183 21.24 -14.10 10.31
N ALA A 184 22.10 -13.21 10.78
CA ALA A 184 22.29 -12.98 12.19
C ALA A 184 21.02 -12.43 12.88
N TYR A 185 20.26 -11.59 12.17
CA TYR A 185 18.98 -11.10 12.65
C TYR A 185 17.91 -12.19 12.65
N ASP A 186 17.79 -12.97 11.57
CA ASP A 186 16.82 -14.07 11.45
C ASP A 186 17.04 -15.16 12.52
N LYS A 187 18.31 -15.49 12.77
CA LYS A 187 18.73 -16.41 13.86
C LYS A 187 18.66 -15.80 15.27
N LYS A 188 18.20 -14.53 15.40
CA LYS A 188 18.12 -13.80 16.68
C LYS A 188 19.46 -13.63 17.42
N ILE A 189 20.57 -13.73 16.71
CA ILE A 189 21.92 -13.51 17.24
C ILE A 189 22.12 -12.00 17.53
N ILE A 190 21.61 -11.16 16.65
CA ILE A 190 21.61 -9.70 16.82
C ILE A 190 20.18 -9.18 17.03
N LYS A 191 20.04 -8.13 17.81
CA LYS A 191 18.79 -7.42 18.06
C LYS A 191 18.85 -6.05 17.40
N SER A 192 17.71 -5.42 17.16
CA SER A 192 17.62 -4.07 16.56
C SER A 192 18.52 -3.02 17.25
N ARG A 193 18.69 -3.11 18.57
CA ARG A 193 19.56 -2.20 19.37
C ARG A 193 21.06 -2.40 19.10
N ASP A 194 21.47 -3.55 18.63
CA ASP A 194 22.88 -3.91 18.43
C ASP A 194 23.41 -3.41 17.08
N ILE A 195 22.51 -3.07 16.16
CA ILE A 195 22.81 -2.76 14.76
C ILE A 195 23.66 -1.48 14.63
N ILE A 196 23.42 -0.46 15.47
CA ILE A 196 24.21 0.77 15.45
C ILE A 196 25.68 0.47 15.76
N LYS A 197 25.94 -0.44 16.73
CA LYS A 197 27.31 -0.85 17.10
C LYS A 197 27.97 -1.68 16.00
N ILE A 198 27.22 -2.62 15.43
CA ILE A 198 27.72 -3.49 14.36
C ILE A 198 28.05 -2.69 13.12
N LYS A 199 27.20 -1.72 12.74
CA LYS A 199 27.44 -0.83 11.62
C LYS A 199 28.74 -0.02 11.78
N HIS A 200 29.03 0.44 12.99
CA HIS A 200 30.27 1.16 13.27
C HIS A 200 31.52 0.27 13.09
N ILE A 201 31.38 -1.02 13.37
CA ILE A 201 32.47 -2.01 13.17
C ILE A 201 32.67 -2.36 11.69
N LEU A 202 31.58 -2.46 10.92
CA LEU A 202 31.64 -2.85 9.50
C LEU A 202 32.08 -1.70 8.57
N ASN A 203 32.03 -0.45 9.05
CA ASN A 203 32.46 0.72 8.29
C ASN A 203 33.89 1.19 8.68
N GLN A 204 34.66 0.40 9.43
CA GLN A 204 36.08 0.57 9.71
C GLN A 204 36.94 -0.29 8.78
#